data_31fcb67c105b7536f8fdaa9fa603e366
#
_entry.id   31fcb67c105b7536f8fdaa9fa603e366
#
_cell.length_a   1.000
_cell.length_b   1.000
_cell.length_c   1.000
_cell.angle_alpha   90.00
_cell.angle_beta   90.00
_cell.angle_gamma   90.00
#
_symmetry.space_group_name_H-M   'P 1'
#
loop_
_entity.id
_entity.type
_entity.pdbx_description
1 polymer ?
#
loop_
_entity_poly.entity_id
_entity_poly.type
_entity_poly.pdbx_seq_one_letter_code
_entity_poly.pdbx_strand_id
1 'polypeptide(L)'
;ERLKKLETIKKLGLDPYPAHADRTIGAGQIAPQFEELENTEQTVVGRILSLRKFGKIAFIVLRDMTGQVQLFLHTGDVAELNPAENLLGIKELNLLDSGDFVQATGKVMKTKTGEISLGVTKLRLLVKTLRPMPDRQGFTDKEARLRRRYIDMNVNPEVRERFIRRSKFWQATRDYLNQHGFIEINIPVLEHTTGGADANAFKTHMDSLDQDLYLRISHELPLKRLLGAGYEK
;
A
#
# COMPACT_ATOMS: atom_id res chain seq x y z
N GLU A 1 -0.32 5.20 24.17
CA GLU A 1 -1.39 4.19 24.15
C GLU A 1 -1.09 3.05 23.21
N ARG A 2 -0.78 3.29 21.91
CA ARG A 2 -0.52 2.24 20.90
C ARG A 2 0.66 1.33 21.23
N LEU A 3 1.73 1.87 21.84
CA LEU A 3 2.85 1.06 22.33
C LEU A 3 2.43 0.08 23.42
N LYS A 4 1.57 0.52 24.36
CA LYS A 4 1.01 -0.37 25.39
C LYS A 4 0.16 -1.48 24.78
N LYS A 5 -0.64 -1.17 23.76
CA LYS A 5 -1.42 -2.18 23.02
C LYS A 5 -0.49 -3.18 22.31
N LEU A 6 0.59 -2.72 21.68
CA LEU A 6 1.60 -3.58 21.08
C LEU A 6 2.22 -4.55 22.10
N GLU A 7 2.59 -4.05 23.28
CA GLU A 7 3.12 -4.88 24.37
C GLU A 7 2.09 -5.93 24.84
N THR A 8 0.81 -5.53 24.94
CA THR A 8 -0.27 -6.45 25.29
C THR A 8 -0.46 -7.54 24.23
N ILE A 9 -0.44 -7.18 22.93
CA ILE A 9 -0.50 -8.13 21.82
C ILE A 9 0.62 -9.18 21.92
N LYS A 10 1.85 -8.73 22.15
CA LYS A 10 2.99 -9.62 22.35
C LYS A 10 2.85 -10.52 23.59
N LYS A 11 2.34 -9.98 24.71
CA LYS A 11 2.09 -10.78 25.92
C LYS A 11 1.02 -11.85 25.73
N LEU A 12 0.05 -11.62 24.83
CA LEU A 12 -0.94 -12.63 24.44
C LEU A 12 -0.37 -13.69 23.50
N GLY A 13 0.92 -13.63 23.13
CA GLY A 13 1.56 -14.58 22.22
C GLY A 13 1.22 -14.35 20.74
N LEU A 14 0.63 -13.21 20.41
CA LEU A 14 0.32 -12.83 19.03
C LEU A 14 1.52 -12.16 18.37
N ASP A 15 1.74 -12.45 17.09
CA ASP A 15 2.71 -11.73 16.26
C ASP A 15 2.07 -10.48 15.65
N PRO A 16 2.52 -9.27 16.05
CA PRO A 16 1.98 -8.03 15.51
C PRO A 16 2.48 -7.67 14.10
N TYR A 17 3.42 -8.46 13.53
CA TYR A 17 4.06 -8.23 12.23
C TYR A 17 4.38 -9.54 11.49
N PRO A 18 3.41 -10.43 11.26
CA PRO A 18 3.66 -11.70 10.59
C PRO A 18 4.18 -11.49 9.17
N ALA A 19 5.10 -12.37 8.74
CA ALA A 19 5.74 -12.29 7.43
C ALA A 19 4.81 -12.63 6.27
N HIS A 20 3.70 -13.32 6.52
CA HIS A 20 2.79 -13.81 5.49
C HIS A 20 1.34 -13.45 5.78
N ALA A 21 0.60 -13.18 4.72
CA ALA A 21 -0.84 -12.98 4.72
C ALA A 21 -1.45 -13.64 3.48
N ASP A 22 -2.65 -14.19 3.64
CA ASP A 22 -3.41 -14.78 2.55
C ASP A 22 -4.49 -13.81 2.09
N ARG A 23 -4.75 -13.78 0.80
CA ARG A 23 -5.83 -13.00 0.21
C ARG A 23 -6.42 -13.73 -0.99
N THR A 24 -7.73 -13.94 -1.00
CA THR A 24 -8.44 -14.53 -2.14
C THR A 24 -9.01 -13.47 -3.08
N ILE A 25 -9.41 -12.31 -2.54
CA ILE A 25 -10.05 -11.23 -3.30
C ILE A 25 -9.66 -9.84 -2.79
N GLY A 26 -9.73 -8.84 -3.65
CA GLY A 26 -9.59 -7.43 -3.24
C GLY A 26 -10.84 -6.90 -2.53
N ALA A 27 -10.64 -6.05 -1.53
CA ALA A 27 -11.72 -5.48 -0.72
C ALA A 27 -12.80 -4.77 -1.56
N GLY A 28 -12.38 -4.00 -2.57
CA GLY A 28 -13.30 -3.28 -3.47
C GLY A 28 -13.96 -4.14 -4.54
N GLN A 29 -13.57 -5.41 -4.68
CA GLN A 29 -14.13 -6.33 -5.66
C GLN A 29 -15.36 -7.09 -5.13
N ILE A 30 -15.56 -7.15 -3.81
CA ILE A 30 -16.65 -7.89 -3.18
C ILE A 30 -18.02 -7.31 -3.60
N ALA A 31 -18.21 -6.02 -3.49
CA ALA A 31 -19.51 -5.41 -3.78
C ALA A 31 -19.92 -5.54 -5.27
N PRO A 32 -19.04 -5.30 -6.26
CA PRO A 32 -19.36 -5.50 -7.67
C PRO A 32 -19.66 -6.96 -8.06
N GLN A 33 -19.09 -7.93 -7.34
CA GLN A 33 -19.22 -9.37 -7.62
C GLN A 33 -20.14 -10.07 -6.60
N PHE A 34 -21.02 -9.33 -5.93
CA PHE A 34 -21.82 -9.85 -4.83
C PHE A 34 -22.67 -11.06 -5.23
N GLU A 35 -23.34 -11.01 -6.38
CA GLU A 35 -24.21 -12.09 -6.84
C GLU A 35 -23.49 -13.43 -7.02
N GLU A 36 -22.21 -13.39 -7.43
CA GLU A 36 -21.37 -14.59 -7.60
C GLU A 36 -20.74 -15.04 -6.28
N LEU A 37 -20.51 -14.11 -5.36
CA LEU A 37 -19.77 -14.34 -4.13
C LEU A 37 -20.65 -14.55 -2.90
N GLU A 38 -21.94 -14.31 -2.99
CA GLU A 38 -22.85 -14.42 -1.85
C GLU A 38 -22.74 -15.80 -1.20
N ASN A 39 -22.60 -15.82 0.12
CA ASN A 39 -22.37 -17.01 0.96
C ASN A 39 -21.05 -17.77 0.70
N THR A 40 -20.19 -17.34 -0.21
CA THR A 40 -18.84 -17.91 -0.38
C THR A 40 -17.89 -17.39 0.69
N GLU A 41 -16.92 -18.22 1.07
CA GLU A 41 -15.86 -17.81 1.97
C GLU A 41 -14.78 -17.05 1.22
N GLN A 42 -14.46 -15.86 1.70
CA GLN A 42 -13.42 -15.02 1.12
C GLN A 42 -12.44 -14.52 2.20
N THR A 43 -11.21 -14.26 1.79
CA THR A 43 -10.18 -13.65 2.63
C THR A 43 -9.75 -12.34 2.04
N VAL A 44 -9.85 -11.26 2.81
CA VAL A 44 -9.43 -9.91 2.47
C VAL A 44 -8.32 -9.43 3.39
N VAL A 45 -7.45 -8.60 2.85
CA VAL A 45 -6.37 -7.95 3.58
C VAL A 45 -6.43 -6.45 3.33
N GLY A 46 -6.26 -5.64 4.38
CA GLY A 46 -6.25 -4.20 4.19
C GLY A 46 -6.02 -3.41 5.47
N ARG A 47 -6.08 -2.11 5.32
CA ARG A 47 -5.94 -1.15 6.40
C ARG A 47 -7.29 -0.83 7.02
N ILE A 48 -7.37 -0.85 8.34
CA ILE A 48 -8.54 -0.37 9.09
C ILE A 48 -8.67 1.15 8.91
N LEU A 49 -9.79 1.59 8.37
CA LEU A 49 -10.16 3.01 8.31
C LEU A 49 -10.96 3.43 9.55
N SER A 50 -11.91 2.62 9.94
CA SER A 50 -12.72 2.85 11.15
C SER A 50 -13.09 1.52 11.80
N LEU A 51 -13.25 1.55 13.11
CA LEU A 51 -13.73 0.43 13.92
C LEU A 51 -14.80 0.96 14.88
N ARG A 52 -15.96 0.33 14.88
CA ARG A 52 -17.09 0.66 15.76
C ARG A 52 -17.61 -0.62 16.42
N LYS A 53 -17.72 -0.60 17.73
CA LYS A 53 -18.17 -1.76 18.55
C LYS A 53 -19.49 -1.42 19.24
N PHE A 54 -20.46 -2.32 19.13
CA PHE A 54 -21.79 -2.20 19.72
C PHE A 54 -22.17 -3.49 20.45
N GLY A 55 -21.82 -3.61 21.72
CA GLY A 55 -22.10 -4.79 22.51
C GLY A 55 -21.51 -6.06 21.89
N LYS A 56 -22.39 -6.92 21.34
CA LYS A 56 -22.02 -8.23 20.73
C LYS A 56 -21.56 -8.13 19.29
N ILE A 57 -21.64 -6.97 18.64
CA ILE A 57 -21.29 -6.78 17.24
C ILE A 57 -20.22 -5.69 17.08
N ALA A 58 -19.45 -5.81 16.01
CA ALA A 58 -18.52 -4.76 15.60
C ALA A 58 -18.53 -4.62 14.06
N PHE A 59 -18.21 -3.42 13.61
CA PHE A 59 -18.03 -3.08 12.21
C PHE A 59 -16.63 -2.51 12.01
N ILE A 60 -15.93 -3.01 11.02
CA ILE A 60 -14.64 -2.47 10.58
C ILE A 60 -14.77 -2.10 9.10
N VAL A 61 -14.39 -0.88 8.74
CA VAL A 61 -14.20 -0.53 7.34
C VAL A 61 -12.76 -0.81 6.98
N LEU A 62 -12.55 -1.74 6.07
CA LEU A 62 -11.25 -2.17 5.58
C LEU A 62 -11.00 -1.60 4.18
N ARG A 63 -9.78 -1.13 3.90
CA ARG A 63 -9.38 -0.61 2.59
C ARG A 63 -8.09 -1.24 2.10
N ASP A 64 -8.08 -1.62 0.82
CA ASP A 64 -6.88 -1.98 0.06
C ASP A 64 -6.70 -1.10 -1.19
N MET A 65 -5.93 -1.57 -2.18
CA MET A 65 -5.73 -0.87 -3.46
C MET A 65 -6.98 -0.88 -4.35
N THR A 66 -7.84 -1.89 -4.22
CA THR A 66 -9.01 -2.08 -5.07
C THR A 66 -10.22 -1.28 -4.60
N GLY A 67 -10.28 -0.95 -3.29
CA GLY A 67 -11.40 -0.22 -2.70
C GLY A 67 -11.59 -0.52 -1.23
N GLN A 68 -12.85 -0.57 -0.81
CA GLN A 68 -13.25 -0.77 0.58
C GLN A 68 -14.28 -1.88 0.71
N VAL A 69 -14.31 -2.50 1.88
CA VAL A 69 -15.36 -3.45 2.30
C VAL A 69 -15.65 -3.25 3.78
N GLN A 70 -16.92 -3.44 4.16
CA GLN A 70 -17.31 -3.54 5.55
C GLN A 70 -17.09 -4.97 6.05
N LEU A 71 -16.40 -5.10 7.16
CA LEU A 71 -16.33 -6.35 7.93
C LEU A 71 -17.41 -6.29 9.01
N PHE A 72 -18.24 -7.31 9.07
CA PHE A 72 -19.23 -7.52 10.13
C PHE A 72 -18.71 -8.62 11.06
N LEU A 73 -18.60 -8.33 12.34
CA LEU A 73 -18.13 -9.25 13.38
C LEU A 73 -19.23 -9.43 14.42
N HIS A 74 -19.57 -10.66 14.74
CA HIS A 74 -20.54 -11.01 15.78
C HIS A 74 -19.91 -11.99 16.78
N THR A 75 -20.21 -11.78 18.08
CA THR A 75 -19.73 -12.65 19.17
C THR A 75 -20.30 -14.04 19.04
N GLY A 76 -19.73 -15.00 18.61
CA GLY A 76 -20.20 -16.36 18.38
C GLY A 76 -19.92 -16.84 16.97
N ASP A 77 -19.67 -15.91 16.05
CA ASP A 77 -19.26 -16.25 14.68
C ASP A 77 -17.74 -16.10 14.51
N VAL A 78 -17.14 -15.11 15.19
CA VAL A 78 -15.68 -14.88 15.15
C VAL A 78 -14.98 -15.86 16.06
N ALA A 79 -13.93 -16.51 15.54
CA ALA A 79 -13.05 -17.38 16.31
C ALA A 79 -12.53 -16.69 17.58
N GLU A 80 -12.36 -17.43 18.65
CA GLU A 80 -11.71 -16.92 19.86
C GLU A 80 -10.22 -16.63 19.64
N LEU A 81 -9.62 -15.93 20.61
CA LEU A 81 -8.18 -15.69 20.62
C LEU A 81 -7.42 -17.02 20.50
N ASN A 82 -6.60 -17.14 19.48
CA ASN A 82 -5.74 -18.30 19.26
C ASN A 82 -4.33 -17.85 18.82
N PRO A 83 -3.36 -17.79 19.76
CA PRO A 83 -2.01 -17.35 19.44
C PRO A 83 -1.30 -18.26 18.43
N ALA A 84 -1.59 -19.56 18.41
CA ALA A 84 -0.94 -20.50 17.49
C ALA A 84 -1.26 -20.19 16.01
N GLU A 85 -2.47 -19.68 15.75
CA GLU A 85 -2.89 -19.25 14.41
C GLU A 85 -2.85 -17.73 14.22
N ASN A 86 -2.36 -16.99 15.22
CA ASN A 86 -2.36 -15.53 15.26
C ASN A 86 -3.76 -14.91 15.12
N LEU A 87 -4.80 -15.54 15.69
CA LEU A 87 -6.18 -15.08 15.62
C LEU A 87 -6.54 -14.17 16.79
N LEU A 88 -7.23 -13.08 16.46
CA LEU A 88 -7.85 -12.18 17.42
C LEU A 88 -9.32 -12.56 17.63
N GLY A 89 -9.74 -12.63 18.89
CA GLY A 89 -11.16 -12.70 19.24
C GLY A 89 -11.83 -11.32 19.24
N ILE A 90 -13.14 -11.33 19.43
CA ILE A 90 -13.93 -10.08 19.48
C ILE A 90 -13.59 -9.21 20.71
N LYS A 91 -13.07 -9.81 21.78
CA LYS A 91 -12.65 -9.12 22.99
C LYS A 91 -11.39 -8.28 22.73
N GLU A 92 -10.50 -8.79 21.90
CA GLU A 92 -9.21 -8.19 21.56
C GLU A 92 -9.31 -7.08 20.52
N LEU A 93 -10.49 -6.78 19.97
CA LEU A 93 -10.71 -5.65 19.06
C LEU A 93 -10.33 -4.29 19.66
N ASN A 94 -10.31 -4.15 20.99
CA ASN A 94 -9.83 -2.96 21.68
C ASN A 94 -8.31 -2.71 21.51
N LEU A 95 -7.56 -3.74 21.12
CA LEU A 95 -6.13 -3.64 20.79
C LEU A 95 -5.88 -3.09 19.40
N LEU A 96 -6.90 -3.14 18.53
CA LEU A 96 -6.82 -2.58 17.17
C LEU A 96 -7.08 -1.07 17.19
N ASP A 97 -6.47 -0.40 16.22
CA ASP A 97 -6.65 1.02 15.96
C ASP A 97 -6.86 1.30 14.47
N SER A 98 -7.47 2.43 14.16
CA SER A 98 -7.46 2.94 12.77
C SER A 98 -6.01 3.08 12.28
N GLY A 99 -5.75 2.57 11.10
CA GLY A 99 -4.43 2.49 10.49
C GLY A 99 -3.78 1.11 10.58
N ASP A 100 -4.17 0.23 11.49
CA ASP A 100 -3.68 -1.14 11.56
C ASP A 100 -4.04 -1.92 10.29
N PHE A 101 -3.23 -2.92 9.94
CA PHE A 101 -3.57 -3.85 8.87
C PHE A 101 -4.05 -5.17 9.46
N VAL A 102 -5.10 -5.70 8.88
CA VAL A 102 -5.66 -6.98 9.27
C VAL A 102 -5.96 -7.85 8.05
N GLN A 103 -5.97 -9.15 8.28
CA GLN A 103 -6.55 -10.17 7.41
C GLN A 103 -7.86 -10.61 8.04
N ALA A 104 -8.91 -10.66 7.25
CA ALA A 104 -10.22 -11.13 7.68
C ALA A 104 -10.72 -12.20 6.71
N THR A 105 -11.08 -13.34 7.24
CA THR A 105 -11.72 -14.45 6.50
C THR A 105 -13.16 -14.59 6.96
N GLY A 106 -14.07 -14.81 6.03
CA GLY A 106 -15.47 -14.98 6.34
C GLY A 106 -16.36 -15.09 5.10
N LYS A 107 -17.66 -15.12 5.30
CA LYS A 107 -18.64 -15.24 4.22
C LYS A 107 -19.09 -13.88 3.71
N VAL A 108 -19.18 -13.75 2.40
CA VAL A 108 -19.79 -12.58 1.78
C VAL A 108 -21.29 -12.59 2.06
N MET A 109 -21.81 -11.48 2.57
CA MET A 109 -23.20 -11.38 2.98
C MET A 109 -23.75 -9.97 2.83
N LYS A 110 -25.05 -9.84 2.88
CA LYS A 110 -25.75 -8.57 2.98
C LYS A 110 -26.29 -8.36 4.39
N THR A 111 -25.97 -7.24 5.02
CA THR A 111 -26.49 -6.92 6.35
C THR A 111 -27.99 -6.58 6.31
N LYS A 112 -28.65 -6.56 7.47
CA LYS A 112 -30.08 -6.19 7.57
C LYS A 112 -30.38 -4.80 7.00
N THR A 113 -29.40 -3.90 6.97
CA THR A 113 -29.51 -2.55 6.41
C THR A 113 -29.20 -2.48 4.92
N GLY A 114 -28.88 -3.62 4.28
CA GLY A 114 -28.59 -3.69 2.86
C GLY A 114 -27.14 -3.52 2.47
N GLU A 115 -26.22 -3.29 3.43
CA GLU A 115 -24.78 -3.12 3.14
C GLU A 115 -24.10 -4.46 2.85
N ILE A 116 -23.40 -4.55 1.70
CA ILE A 116 -22.60 -5.71 1.34
C ILE A 116 -21.36 -5.75 2.23
N SER A 117 -21.16 -6.87 2.90
CA SER A 117 -20.17 -7.03 3.95
C SER A 117 -19.53 -8.41 3.94
N LEU A 118 -18.37 -8.53 4.57
CA LEU A 118 -17.79 -9.82 4.92
C LEU A 118 -18.17 -10.17 6.37
N GLY A 119 -18.96 -11.22 6.57
CA GLY A 119 -19.27 -11.79 7.89
C GLY A 119 -18.06 -12.58 8.39
N VAL A 120 -17.30 -11.98 9.27
CA VAL A 120 -15.95 -12.45 9.66
C VAL A 120 -16.05 -13.66 10.59
N THR A 121 -15.31 -14.71 10.25
CA THR A 121 -15.09 -15.90 11.08
C THR A 121 -13.70 -15.94 11.68
N LYS A 122 -12.68 -15.44 10.96
CA LYS A 122 -11.29 -15.36 11.43
C LYS A 122 -10.73 -13.95 11.20
N LEU A 123 -10.06 -13.39 12.22
CA LEU A 123 -9.41 -12.08 12.15
C LEU A 123 -7.97 -12.20 12.63
N ARG A 124 -7.01 -11.78 11.81
CA ARG A 124 -5.58 -11.73 12.15
C ARG A 124 -5.05 -10.31 12.09
N LEU A 125 -4.22 -9.93 13.04
CA LEU A 125 -3.42 -8.70 12.94
C LEU A 125 -2.22 -8.96 12.02
N LEU A 126 -1.98 -8.06 11.08
CA LEU A 126 -0.82 -8.13 10.18
C LEU A 126 0.20 -7.03 10.48
N VAL A 127 -0.27 -5.83 10.82
CA VAL A 127 0.62 -4.72 11.17
C VAL A 127 -0.04 -3.87 12.25
N LYS A 128 0.59 -3.77 13.42
CA LYS A 128 0.24 -2.78 14.43
C LYS A 128 0.89 -1.44 14.11
N THR A 129 0.08 -0.44 13.80
CA THR A 129 0.56 0.93 13.57
C THR A 129 0.81 1.67 14.86
N LEU A 130 1.99 2.29 14.99
CA LEU A 130 2.40 2.98 16.21
C LEU A 130 2.04 4.47 16.21
N ARG A 131 1.88 5.06 15.03
CA ARG A 131 1.48 6.47 14.87
C ARG A 131 0.08 6.56 14.28
N PRO A 132 -0.80 7.41 14.83
CA PRO A 132 -2.10 7.64 14.23
C PRO A 132 -1.95 8.26 12.83
N MET A 133 -2.80 7.86 11.91
CA MET A 133 -2.94 8.55 10.64
C MET A 133 -3.68 9.86 10.87
N PRO A 134 -3.23 10.97 10.28
CA PRO A 134 -4.01 12.20 10.29
C PRO A 134 -5.33 11.99 9.54
N ASP A 135 -6.36 12.71 9.96
CA ASP A 135 -7.58 12.81 9.16
C ASP A 135 -7.37 13.72 7.94
N ARG A 136 -8.34 13.68 7.00
CA ARG A 136 -8.26 14.48 5.78
C ARG A 136 -8.30 15.98 6.08
N GLN A 137 -9.05 16.41 7.08
CA GLN A 137 -9.17 17.81 7.46
C GLN A 137 -7.93 18.33 8.17
N GLY A 138 -7.25 17.47 8.93
CA GLY A 138 -6.02 17.82 9.66
C GLY A 138 -4.74 17.78 8.83
N PHE A 139 -4.75 17.27 7.58
CA PHE A 139 -3.56 17.16 6.74
C PHE A 139 -3.65 18.02 5.48
N THR A 140 -3.71 19.34 5.67
CA THR A 140 -3.92 20.35 4.60
C THR A 140 -2.66 21.11 4.22
N ASP A 141 -1.66 21.21 5.11
CA ASP A 141 -0.42 21.94 4.84
C ASP A 141 0.32 21.39 3.62
N LYS A 142 0.60 22.28 2.64
CA LYS A 142 1.19 21.90 1.35
C LYS A 142 2.59 21.30 1.49
N GLU A 143 3.43 21.89 2.33
CA GLU A 143 4.81 21.43 2.57
C GLU A 143 4.81 20.04 3.22
N ALA A 144 4.02 19.84 4.27
CA ALA A 144 3.87 18.54 4.94
C ALA A 144 3.35 17.45 3.98
N ARG A 145 2.39 17.78 3.11
CA ARG A 145 1.86 16.87 2.08
C ARG A 145 2.91 16.49 1.04
N LEU A 146 3.75 17.43 0.62
CA LEU A 146 4.83 17.17 -0.33
C LEU A 146 5.94 16.31 0.30
N ARG A 147 6.36 16.61 1.53
CA ARG A 147 7.41 15.87 2.25
C ARG A 147 6.98 14.50 2.74
N ARG A 148 5.68 14.34 3.07
CA ARG A 148 5.10 13.08 3.55
C ARG A 148 4.10 12.53 2.55
N ARG A 149 4.51 12.39 1.31
CA ARG A 149 3.65 11.98 0.20
C ARG A 149 2.93 10.66 0.43
N TYR A 150 3.54 9.72 1.14
CA TYR A 150 2.94 8.44 1.52
C TYR A 150 1.72 8.61 2.46
N ILE A 151 1.73 9.62 3.34
CA ILE A 151 0.57 9.98 4.16
C ILE A 151 -0.49 10.64 3.28
N ASP A 152 -0.09 11.60 2.46
CA ASP A 152 -0.99 12.33 1.56
C ASP A 152 -1.78 11.38 0.66
N MET A 153 -1.12 10.37 0.06
CA MET A 153 -1.77 9.32 -0.75
C MET A 153 -2.75 8.44 0.05
N ASN A 154 -2.53 8.29 1.35
CA ASN A 154 -3.45 7.55 2.22
C ASN A 154 -4.70 8.35 2.57
N VAL A 155 -4.53 9.65 2.83
CA VAL A 155 -5.59 10.55 3.29
C VAL A 155 -6.40 11.07 2.10
N ASN A 156 -5.74 11.35 0.96
CA ASN A 156 -6.31 11.94 -0.24
C ASN A 156 -6.26 10.95 -1.42
N PRO A 157 -7.34 10.19 -1.69
CA PRO A 157 -7.37 9.20 -2.77
C PRO A 157 -7.02 9.77 -4.14
N GLU A 158 -7.42 11.01 -4.42
CA GLU A 158 -7.13 11.71 -5.68
C GLU A 158 -5.61 11.90 -5.91
N VAL A 159 -4.82 11.99 -4.85
CA VAL A 159 -3.36 12.06 -4.95
C VAL A 159 -2.80 10.72 -5.41
N ARG A 160 -3.29 9.61 -4.84
CA ARG A 160 -2.91 8.25 -5.27
C ARG A 160 -3.25 8.01 -6.74
N GLU A 161 -4.47 8.38 -7.15
CA GLU A 161 -4.91 8.27 -8.54
C GLU A 161 -4.03 9.05 -9.53
N ARG A 162 -3.51 10.20 -9.11
CA ARG A 162 -2.56 10.98 -9.92
C ARG A 162 -1.27 10.20 -10.20
N PHE A 163 -0.73 9.49 -9.21
CA PHE A 163 0.47 8.66 -9.39
C PHE A 163 0.19 7.42 -10.26
N ILE A 164 -0.99 6.79 -10.11
CA ILE A 164 -1.41 5.69 -10.99
C ILE A 164 -1.52 6.18 -12.44
N ARG A 165 -2.17 7.34 -12.67
CA ARG A 165 -2.26 7.93 -14.02
C ARG A 165 -0.90 8.28 -14.59
N ARG A 166 0.02 8.80 -13.77
CA ARG A 166 1.40 9.07 -14.19
C ARG A 166 2.12 7.79 -14.61
N SER A 167 1.97 6.69 -13.87
CA SER A 167 2.53 5.39 -14.24
C SER A 167 1.99 4.90 -15.59
N LYS A 168 0.68 5.00 -15.81
CA LYS A 168 0.03 4.64 -17.09
C LYS A 168 0.53 5.50 -18.25
N PHE A 169 0.74 6.80 -18.03
CA PHE A 169 1.31 7.70 -19.04
C PHE A 169 2.70 7.23 -19.50
N TRP A 170 3.59 6.94 -18.54
CA TRP A 170 4.93 6.44 -18.89
C TRP A 170 4.88 5.07 -19.58
N GLN A 171 3.97 4.18 -19.16
CA GLN A 171 3.79 2.91 -19.84
C GLN A 171 3.36 3.12 -21.30
N ALA A 172 2.35 3.94 -21.54
CA ALA A 172 1.89 4.25 -22.90
C ALA A 172 2.99 4.89 -23.76
N THR A 173 3.85 5.74 -23.18
CA THR A 173 5.00 6.33 -23.87
C THR A 173 6.00 5.25 -24.29
N ARG A 174 6.33 4.32 -23.38
CA ARG A 174 7.22 3.18 -23.71
C ARG A 174 6.64 2.29 -24.80
N ASP A 175 5.36 1.94 -24.67
CA ASP A 175 4.67 1.09 -25.65
C ASP A 175 4.70 1.73 -27.04
N TYR A 176 4.43 3.05 -27.13
CA TYR A 176 4.49 3.81 -28.36
C TYR A 176 5.89 3.78 -28.99
N LEU A 177 6.92 4.08 -28.20
CA LEU A 177 8.31 4.10 -28.69
C LEU A 177 8.76 2.70 -29.14
N ASN A 178 8.46 1.66 -28.37
CA ASN A 178 8.77 0.26 -28.72
C ASN A 178 8.10 -0.16 -30.03
N GLN A 179 6.82 0.20 -30.24
CA GLN A 179 6.10 -0.08 -31.49
C GLN A 179 6.72 0.62 -32.71
N HIS A 180 7.43 1.73 -32.48
CA HIS A 180 8.15 2.45 -33.53
C HIS A 180 9.63 2.03 -33.68
N GLY A 181 10.02 0.92 -33.04
CA GLY A 181 11.34 0.33 -33.14
C GLY A 181 12.43 1.01 -32.31
N PHE A 182 12.04 1.87 -31.35
CA PHE A 182 12.99 2.41 -30.39
C PHE A 182 13.32 1.37 -29.31
N ILE A 183 14.57 1.35 -28.87
CA ILE A 183 15.08 0.48 -27.83
C ILE A 183 15.29 1.31 -26.55
N GLU A 184 14.63 0.93 -25.45
CA GLU A 184 14.87 1.55 -24.15
C GLU A 184 16.21 1.08 -23.60
N ILE A 185 17.07 2.00 -23.22
CA ILE A 185 18.39 1.72 -22.67
C ILE A 185 18.60 2.37 -21.31
N ASN A 186 19.44 1.75 -20.50
CA ASN A 186 19.94 2.33 -19.25
C ASN A 186 21.33 2.92 -19.49
N ILE A 187 21.47 4.21 -19.24
CA ILE A 187 22.75 4.90 -19.31
C ILE A 187 23.25 5.24 -17.91
N PRO A 188 24.57 5.33 -17.69
CA PRO A 188 25.14 5.68 -16.40
C PRO A 188 24.58 7.01 -15.85
N VAL A 189 24.37 7.06 -14.54
CA VAL A 189 23.94 8.28 -13.83
C VAL A 189 25.15 9.13 -13.44
N LEU A 190 26.27 8.48 -13.13
CA LEU A 190 27.54 9.11 -12.80
C LEU A 190 28.44 9.14 -14.05
N GLU A 191 29.09 10.24 -14.28
CA GLU A 191 30.01 10.46 -15.38
C GLU A 191 31.25 11.26 -14.94
N HIS A 192 32.37 11.07 -15.63
CA HIS A 192 33.62 11.76 -15.33
C HIS A 192 33.62 13.19 -15.86
N THR A 193 32.86 13.44 -16.91
CA THR A 193 32.81 14.74 -17.58
C THR A 193 31.36 15.03 -17.94
N THR A 194 30.90 16.21 -17.55
CA THR A 194 29.58 16.70 -17.93
C THR A 194 29.56 17.21 -19.37
N GLY A 195 28.41 17.03 -20.04
CA GLY A 195 28.24 17.54 -21.40
C GLY A 195 26.83 17.33 -21.95
N GLY A 196 26.54 17.89 -23.12
CA GLY A 196 25.25 17.79 -23.79
C GLY A 196 24.17 18.74 -23.29
N ALA A 197 24.48 19.60 -22.31
CA ALA A 197 23.59 20.65 -21.82
C ALA A 197 24.41 21.75 -21.13
N ASP A 198 23.78 22.91 -20.95
CA ASP A 198 24.34 24.02 -20.16
C ASP A 198 23.61 24.09 -18.81
N ALA A 199 24.14 23.34 -17.85
CA ALA A 199 23.58 23.22 -16.49
C ALA A 199 24.68 22.92 -15.46
N ASN A 200 24.50 23.38 -14.22
CA ASN A 200 25.37 23.02 -13.12
C ASN A 200 25.13 21.58 -12.67
N ALA A 201 26.15 20.73 -12.79
CA ALA A 201 26.09 19.35 -12.35
C ALA A 201 26.26 19.22 -10.84
N PHE A 202 25.58 18.26 -10.24
CA PHE A 202 25.93 17.80 -8.89
C PHE A 202 27.24 17.01 -8.93
N LYS A 203 28.18 17.38 -8.04
CA LYS A 203 29.45 16.71 -7.87
C LYS A 203 29.39 15.76 -6.69
N THR A 204 30.01 14.59 -6.83
CA THR A 204 30.19 13.61 -5.75
C THR A 204 31.60 13.02 -5.82
N HIS A 205 32.04 12.37 -4.75
CA HIS A 205 33.36 11.72 -4.67
C HIS A 205 33.17 10.23 -4.37
N MET A 206 33.96 9.37 -5.04
CA MET A 206 34.01 7.93 -4.78
C MET A 206 35.29 7.60 -4.04
N ASP A 207 35.21 7.41 -2.72
CA ASP A 207 36.35 7.18 -1.83
C ASP A 207 37.20 5.96 -2.24
N SER A 208 36.57 4.89 -2.69
CA SER A 208 37.27 3.64 -3.05
C SER A 208 38.20 3.78 -4.25
N LEU A 209 37.98 4.76 -5.10
CA LEU A 209 38.78 5.05 -6.30
C LEU A 209 39.47 6.41 -6.23
N ASP A 210 39.29 7.15 -5.14
CA ASP A 210 39.76 8.52 -4.96
C ASP A 210 39.44 9.40 -6.19
N GLN A 211 38.15 9.37 -6.61
CA GLN A 211 37.75 9.96 -7.87
C GLN A 211 36.51 10.84 -7.75
N ASP A 212 36.58 12.04 -8.33
CA ASP A 212 35.44 12.93 -8.48
C ASP A 212 34.57 12.51 -9.65
N LEU A 213 33.27 12.46 -9.41
CA LEU A 213 32.25 12.13 -10.40
C LEU A 213 31.15 13.19 -10.40
N TYR A 214 30.42 13.26 -11.49
CA TYR A 214 29.29 14.17 -11.66
C TYR A 214 28.02 13.38 -11.94
N LEU A 215 26.91 13.81 -11.36
CA LEU A 215 25.60 13.33 -11.83
C LEU A 215 25.34 13.93 -13.21
N ARG A 216 24.98 13.10 -14.17
CA ARG A 216 24.71 13.53 -15.54
C ARG A 216 23.67 14.67 -15.59
N ILE A 217 23.91 15.63 -16.45
CA ILE A 217 22.98 16.74 -16.75
C ILE A 217 22.20 16.51 -18.05
N SER A 218 22.66 15.57 -18.90
CA SER A 218 22.05 15.23 -20.18
C SER A 218 22.26 13.74 -20.50
N HIS A 219 21.43 13.21 -21.37
CA HIS A 219 21.57 11.87 -21.94
C HIS A 219 22.30 11.89 -23.30
N GLU A 220 22.63 13.05 -23.81
CA GLU A 220 23.10 13.25 -25.19
C GLU A 220 24.38 12.48 -25.52
N LEU A 221 25.43 12.64 -24.73
CA LEU A 221 26.72 12.00 -25.02
C LEU A 221 26.67 10.47 -24.97
N PRO A 222 26.05 9.82 -23.96
CA PRO A 222 25.86 8.37 -23.99
C PRO A 222 25.03 7.88 -25.16
N LEU A 223 23.97 8.60 -25.55
CA LEU A 223 23.14 8.25 -26.70
C LEU A 223 23.92 8.36 -28.01
N LYS A 224 24.72 9.41 -28.21
CA LYS A 224 25.60 9.55 -29.38
C LYS A 224 26.62 8.42 -29.50
N ARG A 225 27.15 7.92 -28.38
CA ARG A 225 28.06 6.75 -28.38
C ARG A 225 27.34 5.50 -28.83
N LEU A 226 26.08 5.31 -28.46
CA LEU A 226 25.27 4.16 -28.89
C LEU A 226 24.94 4.24 -30.38
N LEU A 227 24.66 5.42 -30.93
CA LEU A 227 24.55 5.59 -32.40
C LEU A 227 25.86 5.20 -33.09
N GLY A 228 27.00 5.58 -32.53
CA GLY A 228 28.32 5.17 -33.03
C GLY A 228 28.56 3.65 -32.92
N ALA A 229 27.90 2.97 -32.01
CA ALA A 229 27.93 1.50 -31.85
C ALA A 229 26.95 0.76 -32.80
N GLY A 230 26.17 1.50 -33.62
CA GLY A 230 25.27 0.92 -34.61
C GLY A 230 23.80 0.84 -34.18
N TYR A 231 23.39 1.42 -33.05
CA TYR A 231 21.99 1.57 -32.73
C TYR A 231 21.38 2.71 -33.56
N GLU A 232 20.25 2.48 -34.19
CA GLU A 232 19.59 3.48 -35.06
C GLU A 232 18.49 4.24 -34.33
N LYS A 233 17.87 3.59 -33.35
CA LYS A 233 16.76 4.14 -32.55
C LYS A 233 16.84 3.70 -31.11
#